data_1ff49d8b9aff736f6ef761a401e21d33
#
_entry.id   1ff49d8b9aff736f6ef761a401e21d33
#
_cell.length_a   1.000
_cell.length_b   1.000
_cell.length_c   1.000
_cell.angle_alpha   90.00
_cell.angle_beta   90.00
_cell.angle_gamma   90.00
#
_symmetry.space_group_name_H-M   'P 1'
#
loop_
_entity.id
_entity.type
_entity.pdbx_description
1 polymer ?
#
loop_
_entity_poly.entity_id
_entity_poly.type
_entity_poly.pdbx_seq_one_letter_code
_entity_poly.pdbx_strand_id
1 'polypeptide(L)'
;MRPTDIRYIVVHCSATRVSQSYSPEALERDHRARGFRSAGYHFYIRRSGAIIPLRPLEQIGAHARGYNRSSYGVCYEGGLDDTGHPADTRTAEQRTALRQLLEHLHTLAPQATILGHRDLSPDRNGNGRITPDEWIKLCPCFDAQREYHDISISPVSHATK
;
A
#
# COMPACT_ATOMS: atom_id res chain seq x y z
N MET A 1 -13.97 -9.78 -0.07
CA MET A 1 -14.42 -8.50 -0.69
C MET A 1 -14.66 -8.76 -2.18
N ARG A 2 -15.66 -8.13 -2.78
CA ARG A 2 -15.84 -8.20 -4.24
C ARG A 2 -14.98 -7.09 -4.88
N PRO A 3 -14.36 -7.31 -6.04
CA PRO A 3 -13.59 -6.27 -6.73
C PRO A 3 -14.37 -4.97 -6.96
N THR A 4 -15.67 -5.08 -7.21
CA THR A 4 -16.57 -3.93 -7.41
C THR A 4 -16.76 -3.04 -6.17
N ASP A 5 -16.46 -3.57 -4.98
CA ASP A 5 -16.56 -2.82 -3.72
C ASP A 5 -15.27 -2.07 -3.38
N ILE A 6 -14.19 -2.32 -4.12
CA ILE A 6 -12.87 -1.74 -3.87
C ILE A 6 -12.80 -0.33 -4.46
N ARG A 7 -12.54 0.64 -3.60
CA ARG A 7 -12.39 2.07 -3.96
C ARG A 7 -10.95 2.53 -3.94
N TYR A 8 -10.08 1.81 -3.22
CA TYR A 8 -8.69 2.22 -3.03
C TYR A 8 -7.75 1.03 -3.14
N ILE A 9 -6.56 1.28 -3.68
CA ILE A 9 -5.39 0.43 -3.54
C ILE A 9 -4.39 1.25 -2.74
N VAL A 10 -4.16 0.85 -1.49
CA VAL A 10 -3.39 1.64 -0.51
C VAL A 10 -1.97 1.11 -0.42
N VAL A 11 -1.01 1.97 -0.75
CA VAL A 11 0.42 1.65 -0.63
C VAL A 11 0.92 2.02 0.77
N HIS A 12 1.67 1.10 1.37
CA HIS A 12 2.28 1.22 2.68
C HIS A 12 3.78 0.91 2.62
N CYS A 13 4.51 1.32 3.66
CA CYS A 13 5.83 0.78 4.00
C CYS A 13 5.78 0.04 5.34
N SER A 14 6.72 -0.87 5.55
CA SER A 14 6.84 -1.59 6.82
C SER A 14 7.37 -0.72 7.98
N ALA A 15 7.85 0.48 7.67
CA ALA A 15 8.55 1.37 8.60
C ALA A 15 9.75 0.69 9.27
N THR A 16 10.55 0.00 8.47
CA THR A 16 11.80 -0.66 8.89
C THR A 16 13.00 0.01 8.23
N ARG A 17 14.15 -0.04 8.91
CA ARG A 17 15.40 0.56 8.43
C ARG A 17 15.93 -0.19 7.21
N VAL A 18 16.62 0.53 6.32
CA VAL A 18 17.22 -0.06 5.12
C VAL A 18 18.25 -1.14 5.44
N SER A 19 18.95 -1.03 6.57
CA SER A 19 19.94 -2.00 7.05
C SER A 19 19.32 -3.24 7.71
N GLN A 20 18.02 -3.24 7.96
CA GLN A 20 17.31 -4.30 8.66
C GLN A 20 16.46 -5.12 7.69
N SER A 21 16.70 -6.44 7.63
CA SER A 21 15.78 -7.35 6.93
C SER A 21 14.52 -7.58 7.77
N TYR A 22 13.36 -7.49 7.13
CA TYR A 22 12.07 -7.69 7.79
C TYR A 22 11.24 -8.70 7.01
N SER A 23 11.33 -9.96 7.38
CA SER A 23 10.68 -11.05 6.65
C SER A 23 9.15 -11.01 6.76
N PRO A 24 8.40 -11.67 5.83
CA PRO A 24 6.95 -11.80 5.93
C PRO A 24 6.50 -12.44 7.25
N GLU A 25 7.25 -13.40 7.78
CA GLU A 25 6.98 -14.07 9.05
C GLU A 25 7.18 -13.13 10.24
N ALA A 26 8.20 -12.27 10.19
CA ALA A 26 8.44 -11.24 11.21
C ALA A 26 7.29 -10.21 11.20
N LEU A 27 6.89 -9.77 10.01
CA LEU A 27 5.74 -8.85 9.84
C LEU A 27 4.46 -9.47 10.39
N GLU A 28 4.16 -10.73 10.06
CA GLU A 28 2.96 -11.40 10.55
C GLU A 28 3.01 -11.59 12.07
N ARG A 29 4.16 -12.02 12.62
CA ARG A 29 4.34 -12.16 14.08
C ARG A 29 4.07 -10.84 14.81
N ASP A 30 4.61 -9.73 14.30
CA ASP A 30 4.42 -8.42 14.92
C ASP A 30 2.97 -7.92 14.80
N HIS A 31 2.27 -8.26 13.70
CA HIS A 31 0.85 -8.00 13.58
C HIS A 31 0.02 -8.84 14.56
N ARG A 32 0.34 -10.12 14.73
CA ARG A 32 -0.32 -10.98 15.71
C ARG A 32 -0.09 -10.50 17.13
N ALA A 33 1.10 -10.01 17.46
CA ALA A 33 1.41 -9.42 18.77
C ALA A 33 0.58 -8.17 19.06
N ARG A 34 0.11 -7.46 18.02
CA ARG A 34 -0.83 -6.34 18.13
C ARG A 34 -2.31 -6.75 18.12
N GLY A 35 -2.61 -8.04 18.18
CA GLY A 35 -3.96 -8.58 18.24
C GLY A 35 -4.61 -8.86 16.86
N PHE A 36 -3.85 -8.80 15.78
CA PHE A 36 -4.36 -9.17 14.46
C PHE A 36 -4.40 -10.70 14.31
N ARG A 37 -5.35 -11.21 13.53
CA ARG A 37 -5.44 -12.66 13.27
C ARG A 37 -4.35 -13.16 12.31
N SER A 38 -3.85 -12.28 11.43
CA SER A 38 -2.79 -12.53 10.44
C SER A 38 -2.17 -11.19 10.03
N ALA A 39 -1.23 -11.21 9.07
CA ALA A 39 -0.73 -9.99 8.44
C ALA A 39 -1.89 -9.12 7.93
N GLY A 40 -1.79 -7.80 8.13
CA GLY A 40 -2.87 -6.86 7.80
C GLY A 40 -2.96 -6.52 6.31
N TYR A 41 -1.89 -6.72 5.56
CA TYR A 41 -1.78 -6.40 4.13
C TYR A 41 -2.18 -7.59 3.26
N HIS A 42 -2.59 -7.30 2.01
CA HIS A 42 -2.83 -8.35 1.00
C HIS A 42 -1.53 -8.81 0.35
N PHE A 43 -0.61 -7.86 0.12
CA PHE A 43 0.70 -8.16 -0.46
C PHE A 43 1.83 -7.47 0.29
N TYR A 44 2.97 -8.12 0.30
CA TYR A 44 4.22 -7.59 0.83
C TYR A 44 5.32 -7.70 -0.22
N ILE A 45 6.06 -6.61 -0.46
CA ILE A 45 7.13 -6.56 -1.46
C ILE A 45 8.46 -6.47 -0.75
N ARG A 46 9.27 -7.52 -0.90
CA ARG A 46 10.61 -7.57 -0.33
C ARG A 46 11.55 -6.63 -1.06
N ARG A 47 12.68 -6.29 -0.44
CA ARG A 47 13.72 -5.45 -1.04
C ARG A 47 14.24 -5.98 -2.38
N SER A 48 14.22 -7.31 -2.57
CA SER A 48 14.55 -7.99 -3.83
C SER A 48 13.52 -7.78 -4.94
N GLY A 49 12.39 -7.15 -4.65
CA GLY A 49 11.24 -7.08 -5.56
C GLY A 49 10.31 -8.29 -5.49
N ALA A 50 10.62 -9.31 -4.68
CA ALA A 50 9.74 -10.46 -4.52
C ALA A 50 8.38 -10.03 -3.94
N ILE A 51 7.30 -10.38 -4.64
CA ILE A 51 5.92 -10.10 -4.23
C ILE A 51 5.39 -11.30 -3.46
N ILE A 52 5.07 -11.10 -2.19
CA ILE A 52 4.59 -12.15 -1.29
C ILE A 52 3.10 -11.92 -1.00
N PRO A 53 2.20 -12.80 -1.43
CA PRO A 53 0.81 -12.75 -1.03
C PRO A 53 0.69 -13.13 0.46
N LEU A 54 -0.04 -12.32 1.22
CA LEU A 54 -0.24 -12.52 2.66
C LEU A 54 -1.70 -12.83 2.98
N ARG A 55 -2.60 -11.99 2.52
CA ARG A 55 -4.03 -12.12 2.77
C ARG A 55 -4.77 -12.24 1.44
N PRO A 56 -5.69 -13.22 1.29
CA PRO A 56 -6.52 -13.31 0.09
C PRO A 56 -7.30 -12.02 -0.18
N LEU A 57 -7.49 -11.66 -1.45
CA LEU A 57 -8.18 -10.43 -1.84
C LEU A 57 -9.65 -10.37 -1.40
N GLU A 58 -10.27 -11.53 -1.21
CA GLU A 58 -11.64 -11.66 -0.72
C GLU A 58 -11.78 -11.33 0.77
N GLN A 59 -10.68 -11.37 1.51
CA GLN A 59 -10.66 -11.06 2.93
C GLN A 59 -10.45 -9.57 3.16
N ILE A 60 -11.14 -9.05 4.18
CA ILE A 60 -10.95 -7.66 4.61
C ILE A 60 -9.58 -7.53 5.26
N GLY A 61 -8.80 -6.53 4.82
CA GLY A 61 -7.50 -6.21 5.38
C GLY A 61 -7.57 -5.64 6.80
N ALA A 62 -6.40 -5.40 7.38
CA ALA A 62 -6.23 -4.69 8.65
C ALA A 62 -5.05 -3.72 8.53
N HIS A 63 -5.11 -2.79 7.56
CA HIS A 63 -4.01 -1.90 7.19
C HIS A 63 -4.37 -0.41 7.19
N ALA A 64 -5.66 -0.08 7.02
CA ALA A 64 -6.15 1.30 6.98
C ALA A 64 -7.51 1.38 7.67
N ARG A 65 -7.51 1.81 8.95
CA ARG A 65 -8.73 1.91 9.76
C ARG A 65 -9.77 2.80 9.07
N GLY A 66 -11.01 2.31 8.96
CA GLY A 66 -12.10 3.00 8.26
C GLY A 66 -12.18 2.67 6.77
N TYR A 67 -11.11 2.15 6.16
CA TYR A 67 -11.03 1.88 4.72
C TYR A 67 -10.82 0.40 4.38
N ASN A 68 -10.56 -0.45 5.36
CA ASN A 68 -10.21 -1.88 5.14
C ASN A 68 -11.24 -2.66 4.31
N ARG A 69 -12.54 -2.32 4.40
CA ARG A 69 -13.61 -3.01 3.67
C ARG A 69 -13.67 -2.66 2.19
N SER A 70 -13.07 -1.55 1.80
CA SER A 70 -13.12 -1.01 0.44
C SER A 70 -11.73 -0.77 -0.15
N SER A 71 -10.71 -1.47 0.36
CA SER A 71 -9.35 -1.29 -0.14
C SER A 71 -8.52 -2.57 -0.14
N TYR A 72 -7.61 -2.64 -1.11
CA TYR A 72 -6.47 -3.56 -1.07
C TYR A 72 -5.26 -2.85 -0.45
N GLY A 73 -4.52 -3.55 0.41
CA GLY A 73 -3.31 -3.03 1.04
C GLY A 73 -2.06 -3.71 0.48
N VAL A 74 -1.13 -2.91 -0.02
CA VAL A 74 0.18 -3.33 -0.52
C VAL A 74 1.25 -2.66 0.33
N CYS A 75 2.16 -3.44 0.90
CA CYS A 75 3.24 -2.93 1.75
C CYS A 75 4.60 -3.27 1.15
N TYR A 76 5.52 -2.31 1.08
CA TYR A 76 6.91 -2.61 0.74
C TYR A 76 7.81 -2.63 1.98
N GLU A 77 8.86 -3.45 1.95
CA GLU A 77 9.88 -3.53 2.99
C GLU A 77 10.77 -2.29 2.98
N GLY A 78 10.75 -1.49 4.05
CA GLY A 78 11.53 -0.27 4.18
C GLY A 78 10.72 0.91 4.73
N GLY A 79 11.04 2.11 4.26
CA GLY A 79 10.40 3.37 4.65
C GLY A 79 11.16 4.16 5.71
N LEU A 80 12.26 3.61 6.27
CA LEU A 80 13.18 4.33 7.16
C LEU A 80 14.61 4.23 6.63
N ASP A 81 15.36 5.33 6.70
CA ASP A 81 16.80 5.35 6.43
C ASP A 81 17.58 4.62 7.54
N ASP A 82 18.92 4.59 7.42
CA ASP A 82 19.79 3.93 8.41
C ASP A 82 19.73 4.56 9.81
N THR A 83 19.34 5.82 9.89
CA THR A 83 19.21 6.54 11.17
C THR A 83 17.79 6.41 11.76
N GLY A 84 16.86 5.82 11.00
CA GLY A 84 15.47 5.59 11.43
C GLY A 84 14.52 6.74 11.08
N HIS A 85 14.92 7.67 10.21
CA HIS A 85 14.05 8.72 9.72
C HIS A 85 13.22 8.22 8.53
N PRO A 86 11.96 8.67 8.40
CA PRO A 86 11.13 8.36 7.24
C PRO A 86 11.78 8.81 5.93
N ALA A 87 11.89 7.87 4.98
CA ALA A 87 12.48 8.12 3.68
C ALA A 87 11.92 7.15 2.63
N ASP A 88 11.93 7.55 1.37
CA ASP A 88 11.68 6.64 0.26
C ASP A 88 12.91 5.74 0.03
N THR A 89 12.87 4.58 0.65
CA THR A 89 13.97 3.60 0.63
C THR A 89 13.75 2.47 -0.38
N ARG A 90 12.78 2.61 -1.28
CA ARG A 90 12.48 1.59 -2.28
C ARG A 90 13.67 1.32 -3.19
N THR A 91 14.01 0.05 -3.36
CA THR A 91 14.97 -0.40 -4.38
C THR A 91 14.38 -0.26 -5.79
N ALA A 92 15.21 -0.34 -6.82
CA ALA A 92 14.73 -0.35 -8.22
C ALA A 92 13.80 -1.55 -8.47
N GLU A 93 14.12 -2.71 -7.88
CA GLU A 93 13.33 -3.93 -7.96
C GLU A 93 11.97 -3.76 -7.29
N GLN A 94 11.93 -3.10 -6.13
CA GLN A 94 10.66 -2.79 -5.45
C GLN A 94 9.80 -1.82 -6.26
N ARG A 95 10.38 -0.80 -6.89
CA ARG A 95 9.64 0.13 -7.75
C ARG A 95 9.00 -0.58 -8.93
N THR A 96 9.76 -1.48 -9.59
CA THR A 96 9.25 -2.30 -10.69
C THR A 96 8.12 -3.23 -10.22
N ALA A 97 8.34 -3.96 -9.12
CA ALA A 97 7.36 -4.89 -8.57
C ALA A 97 6.07 -4.18 -8.10
N LEU A 98 6.21 -3.02 -7.45
CA LEU A 98 5.06 -2.19 -7.05
C LEU A 98 4.23 -1.79 -8.26
N ARG A 99 4.84 -1.25 -9.32
CA ARG A 99 4.11 -0.84 -10.52
C ARG A 99 3.36 -2.01 -11.14
N GLN A 100 4.02 -3.14 -11.36
CA GLN A 100 3.41 -4.35 -11.94
C GLN A 100 2.23 -4.84 -11.09
N LEU A 101 2.39 -4.89 -9.77
CA LEU A 101 1.33 -5.33 -8.87
C LEU A 101 0.14 -4.35 -8.87
N LEU A 102 0.41 -3.05 -8.83
CA LEU A 102 -0.63 -2.02 -8.84
C LEU A 102 -1.41 -2.02 -10.16
N GLU A 103 -0.74 -2.18 -11.29
CA GLU A 103 -1.39 -2.34 -12.60
C GLU A 103 -2.30 -3.58 -12.60
N HIS A 104 -1.80 -4.72 -12.10
CA HIS A 104 -2.60 -5.94 -11.99
C HIS A 104 -3.83 -5.73 -11.09
N LEU A 105 -3.66 -5.18 -9.89
CA LEU A 105 -4.77 -4.93 -8.96
C LEU A 105 -5.79 -3.93 -9.53
N HIS A 106 -5.33 -2.93 -10.30
CA HIS A 106 -6.21 -1.98 -10.96
C HIS A 106 -7.02 -2.63 -12.10
N THR A 107 -6.48 -3.65 -12.79
CA THR A 107 -7.30 -4.42 -13.76
C THR A 107 -8.44 -5.18 -13.09
N LEU A 108 -8.26 -5.61 -11.83
CA LEU A 108 -9.29 -6.28 -11.05
C LEU A 108 -10.33 -5.31 -10.48
N ALA A 109 -9.91 -4.11 -10.13
CA ALA A 109 -10.75 -3.07 -9.54
C ALA A 109 -10.50 -1.71 -10.24
N PRO A 110 -10.97 -1.54 -11.49
CA PRO A 110 -10.62 -0.39 -12.34
C PRO A 110 -11.17 0.95 -11.83
N GLN A 111 -12.14 0.92 -10.93
CA GLN A 111 -12.66 2.12 -10.26
C GLN A 111 -11.83 2.56 -9.05
N ALA A 112 -10.81 1.77 -8.64
CA ALA A 112 -10.04 2.05 -7.45
C ALA A 112 -8.97 3.12 -7.70
N THR A 113 -8.87 4.08 -6.79
CA THR A 113 -7.77 5.06 -6.78
C THR A 113 -6.57 4.48 -6.06
N ILE A 114 -5.38 4.62 -6.66
CA ILE A 114 -4.11 4.26 -6.02
C ILE A 114 -3.62 5.46 -5.21
N LEU A 115 -3.31 5.23 -3.94
CA LEU A 115 -2.86 6.28 -3.02
C LEU A 115 -1.99 5.71 -1.89
N GLY A 116 -1.32 6.59 -1.16
CA GLY A 116 -0.56 6.22 0.04
C GLY A 116 -1.43 6.23 1.29
N HIS A 117 -0.99 5.57 2.35
CA HIS A 117 -1.70 5.59 3.64
C HIS A 117 -1.87 7.02 4.19
N ARG A 118 -0.90 7.91 3.97
CA ARG A 118 -0.95 9.32 4.39
C ARG A 118 -2.12 10.08 3.76
N ASP A 119 -2.52 9.71 2.55
CA ASP A 119 -3.57 10.36 1.78
C ASP A 119 -4.98 10.03 2.31
N LEU A 120 -5.08 9.07 3.25
CA LEU A 120 -6.29 8.72 4.00
C LEU A 120 -6.37 9.46 5.36
N SER A 121 -5.54 10.47 5.58
CA SER A 121 -5.63 11.34 6.75
C SER A 121 -6.92 12.17 6.71
N PRO A 122 -7.43 12.63 7.86
CA PRO A 122 -8.62 13.48 7.89
C PRO A 122 -8.36 14.84 7.23
N ASP A 123 -9.28 15.29 6.41
CA ASP A 123 -9.35 16.68 5.95
C ASP A 123 -9.82 17.56 7.12
N ARG A 124 -8.88 18.19 7.82
CA ARG A 124 -9.15 18.96 9.03
C ARG A 124 -9.66 20.36 8.72
N ASN A 125 -9.27 20.90 7.58
CA ASN A 125 -9.65 22.25 7.16
C ASN A 125 -10.87 22.30 6.23
N GLY A 126 -11.35 21.12 5.79
CA GLY A 126 -12.56 20.98 4.97
C GLY A 126 -12.43 21.48 3.54
N ASN A 127 -11.19 21.57 3.01
CA ASN A 127 -10.96 22.09 1.65
C ASN A 127 -11.04 21.01 0.55
N GLY A 128 -11.29 19.74 0.93
CA GLY A 128 -11.36 18.59 0.01
C GLY A 128 -10.01 18.04 -0.44
N ARG A 129 -8.90 18.48 0.16
CA ARG A 129 -7.54 18.04 -0.13
C ARG A 129 -6.81 17.69 1.15
N ILE A 130 -6.06 16.59 1.13
CA ILE A 130 -5.20 16.22 2.26
C ILE A 130 -3.80 16.78 2.00
N THR A 131 -3.39 17.72 2.83
CA THR A 131 -2.10 18.41 2.74
C THR A 131 -1.11 17.88 3.79
N PRO A 132 0.22 18.10 3.64
CA PRO A 132 1.22 17.53 4.53
C PRO A 132 1.04 17.83 6.01
N ASP A 133 0.47 18.99 6.36
CA ASP A 133 0.14 19.41 7.73
C ASP A 133 -1.02 18.61 8.35
N GLU A 134 -1.79 17.91 7.51
CA GLU A 134 -2.89 17.05 7.93
C GLU A 134 -2.50 15.57 8.07
N TRP A 135 -1.33 15.19 7.57
CA TRP A 135 -0.91 13.80 7.62
C TRP A 135 -0.73 13.29 9.05
N ILE A 136 -1.49 12.25 9.39
CA ILE A 136 -1.33 11.52 10.65
C ILE A 136 -0.20 10.47 10.57
N LYS A 137 0.28 10.17 9.36
CA LYS A 137 1.38 9.23 9.06
C LYS A 137 2.13 9.69 7.82
N LEU A 138 3.42 9.37 7.72
CA LEU A 138 4.22 9.62 6.53
C LEU A 138 4.23 8.45 5.54
N CYS A 139 3.77 7.27 5.98
CA CYS A 139 3.64 6.06 5.15
C CYS A 139 2.84 6.34 3.87
N PRO A 140 3.33 6.00 2.70
CA PRO A 140 4.47 5.13 2.36
C PRO A 140 5.83 5.85 2.20
N CYS A 141 6.00 7.08 2.66
CA CYS A 141 7.19 7.90 2.58
C CYS A 141 7.56 8.40 1.16
N PHE A 142 6.61 8.34 0.24
CA PHE A 142 6.66 8.95 -1.09
C PHE A 142 5.24 9.28 -1.56
N ASP A 143 5.12 10.04 -2.64
CA ASP A 143 3.82 10.43 -3.19
C ASP A 143 3.28 9.35 -4.15
N ALA A 144 2.56 8.38 -3.58
CA ALA A 144 2.03 7.25 -4.34
C ALA A 144 0.90 7.68 -5.29
N GLN A 145 0.07 8.63 -4.89
CA GLN A 145 -1.04 9.12 -5.72
C GLN A 145 -0.51 9.79 -6.99
N ARG A 146 0.53 10.61 -6.86
CA ARG A 146 1.17 11.27 -8.00
C ARG A 146 1.94 10.29 -8.87
N GLU A 147 2.74 9.40 -8.27
CA GLU A 147 3.61 8.47 -9.00
C GLU A 147 2.83 7.45 -9.83
N TYR A 148 1.65 7.03 -9.35
CA TYR A 148 0.81 6.02 -10.01
C TYR A 148 -0.49 6.58 -10.59
N HIS A 149 -0.55 7.90 -10.79
CA HIS A 149 -1.73 8.57 -11.35
C HIS A 149 -2.10 8.02 -12.74
N ASP A 150 -1.10 7.74 -13.57
CA ASP A 150 -1.26 7.18 -14.91
C ASP A 150 -1.99 5.83 -14.92
N ILE A 151 -1.77 4.98 -13.91
CA ILE A 151 -2.48 3.71 -13.73
C ILE A 151 -3.95 3.98 -13.41
N SER A 152 -4.22 4.89 -12.46
CA SER A 152 -5.57 5.18 -11.96
C SER A 152 -6.50 5.79 -13.02
N ILE A 153 -5.94 6.45 -14.05
CA ILE A 153 -6.72 7.07 -15.12
C ILE A 153 -6.74 6.27 -16.42
N SER A 154 -5.97 5.17 -16.49
CA SER A 154 -5.89 4.36 -17.70
C SER A 154 -7.22 3.65 -17.95
N PRO A 155 -7.86 3.81 -19.12
CA PRO A 155 -9.01 3.01 -19.48
C PRO A 155 -8.58 1.54 -19.55
N VAL A 156 -9.32 0.67 -18.88
CA VAL A 156 -9.08 -0.78 -18.95
C VAL A 156 -9.30 -1.21 -20.41
N SER A 157 -8.22 -1.58 -21.09
CA SER A 157 -8.31 -2.20 -22.39
C SER A 157 -9.08 -3.53 -22.23
N HIS A 158 -10.36 -3.53 -22.52
CA HIS A 158 -11.08 -4.77 -22.74
C HIS A 158 -10.50 -5.40 -24.01
N ALA A 159 -9.55 -6.33 -23.83
CA ALA A 159 -9.15 -7.18 -24.92
C ALA A 159 -10.41 -7.97 -25.34
N THR A 160 -11.05 -7.52 -26.38
CA THR A 160 -12.09 -8.26 -27.09
C THR A 160 -11.43 -9.54 -27.61
N LYS A 161 -11.86 -10.69 -27.08
CA LYS A 161 -11.58 -11.99 -27.68
C LYS A 161 -12.42 -12.16 -28.94
#